data_f4b6bdb72183298894305a2ba16b3b68
#
_entry.id   f4b6bdb72183298894305a2ba16b3b68
#
_cell.length_a   1.000
_cell.length_b   1.000
_cell.length_c   1.000
_cell.angle_alpha   90.00
_cell.angle_beta   90.00
_cell.angle_gamma   90.00
#
_symmetry.space_group_name_H-M   'P 1'
#
loop_
_entity.id
_entity.type
_entity.pdbx_description
1 polymer ?
#
loop_
_entity_poly.entity_id
_entity_poly.type
_entity_poly.pdbx_seq_one_letter_code
_entity_poly.pdbx_strand_id
1 'polypeptide(L)'
;MRFTKIASVFWLVTGFALPPVIANTSATANNNLGPAKLSVYVAKKAGKSTAKGRSKTKHRAARKSQGPAREESFEEVFPPGHKFTPDEKAEASTLGTYFANAMWKDAYKLSTKSVKQHPERWWLHAARAAAAANLNRPKDVIDAVDSAIRTNNGDANRGNLTELKVLKANALSRMGQKSTAISTFLEAASTSPRDPYSRAGAAWIYATAADAQIRKGATAVTLATEAARLSHEKDATILDVLAAAYAEQGNFALAQKWEGKAILSGDSDDIPYYQHRLGYYQANKPWRENSK
;
A
#
# COMPACT_ATOMS: atom_id res chain seq x y z
N MET A 1 16.12 13.25 -1.29
CA MET A 1 16.58 11.86 -1.01
C MET A 1 15.37 10.94 -0.99
N ARG A 2 15.26 10.16 -2.01
CA ARG A 2 14.72 8.82 -2.23
C ARG A 2 13.47 8.40 -1.44
N PHE A 3 12.31 8.66 -2.00
CA PHE A 3 11.04 8.00 -1.72
C PHE A 3 10.75 7.01 -2.85
N THR A 4 11.31 5.82 -2.78
CA THR A 4 11.24 4.84 -3.86
C THR A 4 11.32 3.43 -3.27
N LYS A 5 10.26 2.94 -2.65
CA LYS A 5 10.22 1.50 -2.33
C LYS A 5 8.82 0.87 -2.14
N ILE A 6 7.73 1.63 -2.28
CA ILE A 6 6.39 1.03 -2.20
C ILE A 6 5.82 0.81 -3.61
N ALA A 7 6.51 1.32 -4.60
CA ALA A 7 6.18 1.12 -6.00
C ALA A 7 6.49 -0.29 -6.53
N SER A 8 7.18 -1.15 -5.80
CA SER A 8 7.81 -2.32 -6.42
C SER A 8 6.84 -3.35 -6.98
N VAL A 9 5.73 -3.68 -6.33
CA VAL A 9 4.72 -4.56 -6.96
C VAL A 9 3.90 -3.80 -8.00
N PHE A 10 3.77 -2.48 -7.87
CA PHE A 10 3.12 -1.62 -8.85
C PHE A 10 4.05 -1.29 -10.01
N TRP A 11 5.35 -1.11 -9.76
CA TRP A 11 6.41 -0.89 -10.74
C TRP A 11 6.79 -2.15 -11.51
N LEU A 12 6.54 -3.31 -10.97
CA LEU A 12 6.66 -4.59 -11.69
C LEU A 12 5.92 -4.59 -13.02
N VAL A 13 4.93 -3.72 -13.18
CA VAL A 13 4.05 -3.71 -14.32
C VAL A 13 4.01 -2.37 -15.07
N THR A 14 4.48 -1.26 -14.48
CA THR A 14 4.23 0.09 -15.02
C THR A 14 5.42 0.83 -15.61
N GLY A 15 6.51 0.21 -15.95
CA GLY A 15 7.73 0.85 -16.51
C GLY A 15 7.57 1.89 -17.64
N PHE A 16 6.37 2.46 -17.81
CA PHE A 16 6.07 3.52 -18.77
C PHE A 16 5.27 4.65 -18.12
N ALA A 17 5.84 5.86 -18.12
CA ALA A 17 5.13 7.10 -17.82
C ALA A 17 4.15 7.43 -18.96
N LEU A 18 2.83 7.36 -18.71
CA LEU A 18 1.80 7.88 -19.59
C LEU A 18 1.11 9.12 -18.96
N PRO A 19 0.60 10.06 -19.76
CA PRO A 19 -0.01 11.29 -19.29
C PRO A 19 -1.35 11.03 -18.57
N PRO A 20 -1.78 11.94 -17.66
CA PRO A 20 -2.94 11.72 -16.80
C PRO A 20 -4.25 11.78 -17.58
N VAL A 21 -5.05 10.73 -17.48
CA VAL A 21 -6.47 10.74 -17.85
C VAL A 21 -7.29 10.97 -16.56
N ILE A 22 -8.10 12.02 -16.56
CA ILE A 22 -9.02 12.37 -15.47
C ILE A 22 -10.17 11.35 -15.50
N ALA A 23 -10.22 10.45 -14.55
CA ALA A 23 -11.37 9.58 -14.34
C ALA A 23 -12.13 10.00 -13.09
N ASN A 24 -13.31 10.57 -13.33
CA ASN A 24 -14.30 10.87 -12.31
C ASN A 24 -15.08 9.58 -12.00
N THR A 25 -14.87 8.96 -10.86
CA THR A 25 -15.70 7.84 -10.41
C THR A 25 -16.13 8.06 -8.98
N SER A 26 -17.43 8.36 -8.83
CA SER A 26 -18.16 8.30 -7.56
C SER A 26 -18.10 6.86 -7.02
N ALA A 27 -17.34 6.64 -5.97
CA ALA A 27 -17.33 5.38 -5.24
C ALA A 27 -18.25 5.50 -4.03
N THR A 28 -19.29 4.70 -4.01
CA THR A 28 -20.18 4.49 -2.86
C THR A 28 -19.37 4.05 -1.64
N ALA A 29 -19.62 4.75 -0.55
CA ALA A 29 -18.94 4.59 0.72
C ALA A 29 -19.17 3.18 1.31
N ASN A 30 -18.08 2.45 1.48
CA ASN A 30 -18.05 1.26 2.31
C ASN A 30 -17.14 1.54 3.52
N ASN A 31 -17.75 1.60 4.71
CA ASN A 31 -17.19 2.17 5.96
C ASN A 31 -16.07 1.37 6.64
N ASN A 32 -15.42 0.43 5.96
CA ASN A 32 -14.34 -0.39 6.52
C ASN A 32 -12.98 -0.03 5.93
N LEU A 33 -12.35 1.01 6.47
CA LEU A 33 -11.16 1.65 5.88
C LEU A 33 -9.87 1.46 6.70
N GLY A 34 -9.72 0.30 7.32
CA GLY A 34 -8.46 -0.12 7.91
C GLY A 34 -7.39 -0.50 6.86
N PRO A 35 -6.67 -1.58 7.03
CA PRO A 35 -5.55 -2.03 6.17
C PRO A 35 -5.83 -2.10 4.67
N ALA A 36 -7.12 -2.13 4.27
CA ALA A 36 -7.54 -2.10 2.87
C ALA A 36 -7.10 -0.83 2.12
N LYS A 37 -6.97 0.30 2.81
CA LYS A 37 -6.47 1.53 2.21
C LYS A 37 -4.97 1.55 2.03
N LEU A 38 -4.22 0.81 2.82
CA LEU A 38 -2.78 0.68 2.61
C LEU A 38 -2.47 0.14 1.20
N SER A 39 -3.20 -0.86 0.71
CA SER A 39 -3.01 -1.39 -0.64
C SER A 39 -3.55 -0.46 -1.74
N VAL A 40 -4.67 0.23 -1.51
CA VAL A 40 -5.26 1.21 -2.45
C VAL A 40 -4.45 2.51 -2.49
N TYR A 41 -3.87 2.92 -1.35
CA TYR A 41 -3.02 4.11 -1.26
C TYR A 41 -1.72 3.96 -2.04
N VAL A 42 -1.09 2.81 -1.99
CA VAL A 42 0.08 2.48 -2.82
C VAL A 42 -0.26 2.67 -4.30
N ALA A 43 -1.43 2.20 -4.73
CA ALA A 43 -1.90 2.35 -6.10
C ALA A 43 -2.15 3.82 -6.52
N LYS A 44 -2.75 4.63 -5.64
CA LYS A 44 -3.06 6.05 -5.94
C LYS A 44 -1.82 6.95 -5.97
N LYS A 45 -0.81 6.70 -5.15
CA LYS A 45 0.40 7.53 -5.10
C LYS A 45 1.27 7.41 -6.35
N ALA A 46 1.31 6.25 -6.98
CA ALA A 46 1.99 6.04 -8.25
C ALA A 46 1.35 6.85 -9.41
N GLY A 47 0.01 7.02 -9.41
CA GLY A 47 -0.70 7.80 -10.43
C GLY A 47 -0.62 9.32 -10.28
N LYS A 48 -0.35 9.84 -9.07
CA LYS A 48 -0.36 11.30 -8.82
C LYS A 48 1.00 12.00 -8.96
N SER A 49 2.10 11.27 -9.09
CA SER A 49 3.44 11.86 -9.24
C SER A 49 3.66 12.61 -10.55
N THR A 50 2.77 12.49 -11.54
CA THR A 50 2.91 13.10 -12.88
C THR A 50 2.06 14.35 -13.12
N ALA A 51 1.24 14.80 -12.17
CA ALA A 51 0.29 15.92 -12.38
C ALA A 51 0.67 17.19 -11.57
N LYS A 52 1.87 17.75 -11.76
CA LYS A 52 2.16 19.18 -11.42
C LYS A 52 3.12 19.80 -12.42
N GLY A 53 2.55 20.38 -13.44
CA GLY A 53 3.27 21.21 -14.40
C GLY A 53 2.35 22.05 -15.28
N ARG A 54 1.90 23.21 -14.82
CA ARG A 54 1.89 24.48 -15.54
C ARG A 54 1.00 25.51 -14.84
N SER A 55 1.62 26.38 -14.07
CA SER A 55 1.16 27.75 -13.92
C SER A 55 2.37 28.67 -14.18
N LYS A 56 2.19 29.57 -15.14
CA LYS A 56 3.19 30.56 -15.51
C LYS A 56 3.16 31.72 -14.52
N THR A 57 4.23 31.94 -13.78
CA THR A 57 4.61 33.27 -13.34
C THR A 57 6.13 33.38 -13.31
N LYS A 58 6.64 34.41 -13.94
CA LYS A 58 8.04 34.75 -14.08
C LYS A 58 8.62 35.22 -12.73
N HIS A 59 9.59 34.51 -12.16
CA HIS A 59 10.67 35.09 -11.41
C HIS A 59 11.94 34.29 -11.62
N ARG A 60 12.96 35.01 -12.14
CA ARG A 60 14.28 34.52 -12.52
C ARG A 60 15.19 34.53 -11.28
N ALA A 61 15.51 33.33 -10.78
CA ALA A 61 16.66 33.12 -9.92
C ALA A 61 17.22 31.71 -10.14
N ALA A 62 18.54 31.63 -10.22
CA ALA A 62 19.33 30.50 -10.63
C ALA A 62 18.93 29.15 -10.01
N ARG A 63 18.45 28.24 -10.84
CA ARG A 63 18.23 26.84 -10.49
C ARG A 63 19.36 26.01 -11.11
N LYS A 64 20.28 25.54 -10.26
CA LYS A 64 21.19 24.47 -10.64
C LYS A 64 20.36 23.30 -11.17
N SER A 65 20.64 22.89 -12.39
CA SER A 65 20.02 21.76 -13.06
C SER A 65 20.19 20.49 -12.22
N GLN A 66 19.14 20.09 -11.53
CA GLN A 66 18.97 18.68 -11.18
C GLN A 66 18.61 18.00 -12.50
N GLY A 67 19.43 17.05 -12.92
CA GLY A 67 19.14 16.21 -14.08
C GLY A 67 17.79 15.51 -13.91
N PRO A 68 17.19 15.02 -15.01
CA PRO A 68 15.92 14.33 -14.97
C PRO A 68 15.98 13.20 -13.92
N ALA A 69 14.91 13.06 -13.12
CA ALA A 69 14.79 11.95 -12.21
C ALA A 69 15.02 10.67 -13.02
N ARG A 70 15.99 9.86 -12.61
CA ARG A 70 16.32 8.59 -13.25
C ARG A 70 15.05 7.74 -13.20
N GLU A 71 14.46 7.48 -14.36
CA GLU A 71 13.39 6.49 -14.48
C GLU A 71 13.98 5.14 -14.03
N GLU A 72 13.48 4.61 -12.91
CA GLU A 72 13.83 3.26 -12.49
C GLU A 72 13.29 2.33 -13.56
N SER A 73 14.17 1.61 -14.25
CA SER A 73 13.77 0.71 -15.31
C SER A 73 13.04 -0.50 -14.73
N PHE A 74 12.08 -1.04 -15.47
CA PHE A 74 11.40 -2.31 -15.14
C PHE A 74 12.39 -3.42 -14.76
N GLU A 75 13.60 -3.34 -15.28
CA GLU A 75 14.70 -4.28 -15.04
C GLU A 75 15.23 -4.25 -13.59
N GLU A 76 15.01 -3.17 -12.82
CA GLU A 76 15.45 -3.07 -11.42
C GLU A 76 14.63 -3.94 -10.45
N VAL A 77 13.47 -4.41 -10.88
CA VAL A 77 12.58 -5.28 -10.10
C VAL A 77 13.05 -6.72 -10.10
N PHE A 78 13.77 -7.13 -11.13
CA PHE A 78 14.30 -8.47 -11.32
C PHE A 78 15.77 -8.58 -10.92
N PRO A 79 16.26 -9.78 -10.64
CA PRO A 79 17.67 -9.94 -10.32
C PRO A 79 18.55 -9.47 -11.50
N PRO A 80 19.75 -8.95 -11.19
CA PRO A 80 20.68 -8.52 -12.23
C PRO A 80 20.94 -9.67 -13.22
N GLY A 81 20.65 -9.42 -14.51
CA GLY A 81 20.83 -10.40 -15.58
C GLY A 81 19.57 -11.16 -16.01
N HIS A 82 18.40 -10.91 -15.41
CA HIS A 82 17.15 -11.46 -15.94
C HIS A 82 16.90 -10.96 -17.36
N LYS A 83 16.80 -11.89 -18.31
CA LYS A 83 16.55 -11.59 -19.73
C LYS A 83 15.07 -11.80 -20.04
N PHE A 84 14.35 -10.71 -20.16
CA PHE A 84 12.97 -10.75 -20.62
C PHE A 84 12.87 -11.17 -22.09
N THR A 85 12.01 -12.11 -22.38
CA THR A 85 11.58 -12.37 -23.75
C THR A 85 10.73 -11.20 -24.27
N PRO A 86 10.62 -11.00 -25.59
CA PRO A 86 9.74 -9.98 -26.15
C PRO A 86 8.29 -10.10 -25.68
N ASP A 87 7.79 -11.33 -25.54
CA ASP A 87 6.42 -11.61 -25.06
C ASP A 87 6.23 -11.21 -23.59
N GLU A 88 7.20 -11.49 -22.73
CA GLU A 88 7.18 -11.04 -21.33
C GLU A 88 7.15 -9.52 -21.21
N LYS A 89 7.95 -8.82 -22.05
CA LYS A 89 7.94 -7.34 -22.08
C LYS A 89 6.60 -6.80 -22.51
N ALA A 90 5.99 -7.36 -23.56
CA ALA A 90 4.70 -6.94 -24.06
C ALA A 90 3.58 -7.17 -23.03
N GLU A 91 3.59 -8.32 -22.38
CA GLU A 91 2.60 -8.68 -21.35
C GLU A 91 2.73 -7.79 -20.11
N ALA A 92 3.95 -7.59 -19.62
CA ALA A 92 4.23 -6.71 -18.50
C ALA A 92 3.83 -5.26 -18.80
N SER A 93 4.13 -4.75 -20.00
CA SER A 93 3.71 -3.42 -20.45
C SER A 93 2.19 -3.26 -20.48
N THR A 94 1.47 -4.29 -20.97
CA THR A 94 0.00 -4.27 -20.99
C THR A 94 -0.59 -4.25 -19.59
N LEU A 95 -0.08 -5.10 -18.69
CA LEU A 95 -0.48 -5.09 -17.29
C LEU A 95 -0.17 -3.73 -16.66
N GLY A 96 1.00 -3.15 -16.94
CA GLY A 96 1.37 -1.82 -16.50
C GLY A 96 0.37 -0.75 -16.90
N THR A 97 -0.05 -0.77 -18.15
CA THR A 97 -1.08 0.14 -18.63
C THR A 97 -2.41 -0.02 -17.88
N TYR A 98 -2.84 -1.25 -17.62
CA TYR A 98 -4.07 -1.51 -16.87
C TYR A 98 -3.96 -1.01 -15.42
N PHE A 99 -2.84 -1.24 -14.76
CA PHE A 99 -2.61 -0.74 -13.40
C PHE A 99 -2.56 0.79 -13.34
N ALA A 100 -1.85 1.43 -14.27
CA ALA A 100 -1.73 2.89 -14.34
C ALA A 100 -3.10 3.58 -14.54
N ASN A 101 -4.01 2.93 -15.25
CA ASN A 101 -5.36 3.44 -15.53
C ASN A 101 -6.44 2.87 -14.59
N ALA A 102 -6.07 2.22 -13.50
CA ALA A 102 -6.98 1.59 -12.53
C ALA A 102 -7.98 0.59 -13.17
N MET A 103 -7.57 -0.05 -14.28
CA MET A 103 -8.36 -1.06 -15.00
C MET A 103 -8.23 -2.43 -14.32
N TRP A 104 -8.65 -2.51 -13.04
CA TRP A 104 -8.41 -3.66 -12.18
C TRP A 104 -9.03 -4.96 -12.69
N LYS A 105 -10.20 -4.90 -13.34
CA LYS A 105 -10.88 -6.06 -13.92
C LYS A 105 -10.08 -6.64 -15.09
N ASP A 106 -9.55 -5.76 -15.95
CA ASP A 106 -8.77 -6.17 -17.10
C ASP A 106 -7.40 -6.71 -16.69
N ALA A 107 -6.73 -6.05 -15.72
CA ALA A 107 -5.50 -6.55 -15.13
C ALA A 107 -5.70 -7.96 -14.50
N TYR A 108 -6.80 -8.16 -13.75
CA TYR A 108 -7.12 -9.45 -13.16
C TYR A 108 -7.41 -10.53 -14.22
N LYS A 109 -8.18 -10.19 -15.26
CA LYS A 109 -8.51 -11.11 -16.36
C LYS A 109 -7.26 -11.51 -17.14
N LEU A 110 -6.42 -10.54 -17.50
CA LEU A 110 -5.18 -10.80 -18.22
C LEU A 110 -4.25 -11.65 -17.36
N SER A 111 -3.89 -11.23 -16.15
CA SER A 111 -3.00 -12.00 -15.27
C SER A 111 -3.53 -13.40 -14.97
N THR A 112 -4.85 -13.59 -14.81
CA THR A 112 -5.46 -14.92 -14.64
C THR A 112 -5.30 -15.81 -15.88
N LYS A 113 -5.39 -15.23 -17.09
CA LYS A 113 -5.12 -15.95 -18.33
C LYS A 113 -3.64 -16.33 -18.43
N SER A 114 -2.77 -15.37 -18.15
CA SER A 114 -1.33 -15.52 -18.29
C SER A 114 -0.73 -16.53 -17.31
N VAL A 115 -1.18 -16.59 -16.06
CA VAL A 115 -0.75 -17.62 -15.09
C VAL A 115 -1.16 -19.04 -15.49
N LYS A 116 -2.18 -19.23 -16.33
CA LYS A 116 -2.50 -20.56 -16.89
C LYS A 116 -1.52 -21.01 -17.96
N GLN A 117 -0.96 -20.05 -18.70
CA GLN A 117 0.02 -20.31 -19.75
C GLN A 117 1.44 -20.40 -19.20
N HIS A 118 1.74 -19.62 -18.17
CA HIS A 118 3.06 -19.46 -17.57
C HIS A 118 2.96 -19.52 -16.04
N PRO A 119 2.61 -20.67 -15.45
CA PRO A 119 2.42 -20.81 -14.01
C PRO A 119 3.71 -20.65 -13.21
N GLU A 120 4.87 -20.75 -13.83
CA GLU A 120 6.19 -20.57 -13.23
C GLU A 120 6.58 -19.11 -13.01
N ARG A 121 5.90 -18.17 -13.68
CA ARG A 121 6.24 -16.74 -13.61
C ARG A 121 5.64 -16.09 -12.37
N TRP A 122 6.43 -15.99 -11.29
CA TRP A 122 6.01 -15.44 -10.01
C TRP A 122 5.36 -14.04 -10.12
N TRP A 123 5.86 -13.18 -10.99
CA TRP A 123 5.38 -11.82 -11.17
C TRP A 123 3.95 -11.73 -11.76
N LEU A 124 3.52 -12.72 -12.53
CA LEU A 124 2.14 -12.81 -13.01
C LEU A 124 1.17 -13.09 -11.86
N HIS A 125 1.57 -13.98 -10.94
CA HIS A 125 0.80 -14.22 -9.71
C HIS A 125 0.78 -12.98 -8.82
N ALA A 126 1.89 -12.24 -8.70
CA ALA A 126 1.97 -10.97 -7.98
C ALA A 126 1.02 -9.92 -8.61
N ALA A 127 1.02 -9.77 -9.94
CA ALA A 127 0.09 -8.89 -10.65
C ALA A 127 -1.38 -9.28 -10.42
N ARG A 128 -1.69 -10.59 -10.44
CA ARG A 128 -3.04 -11.10 -10.13
C ARG A 128 -3.44 -10.78 -8.70
N ALA A 129 -2.54 -10.93 -7.73
CA ALA A 129 -2.79 -10.58 -6.34
C ALA A 129 -3.10 -9.09 -6.16
N ALA A 130 -2.31 -8.21 -6.79
CA ALA A 130 -2.52 -6.77 -6.74
C ALA A 130 -3.87 -6.35 -7.37
N ALA A 131 -4.22 -6.91 -8.52
CA ALA A 131 -5.52 -6.67 -9.16
C ALA A 131 -6.69 -7.19 -8.29
N ALA A 132 -6.56 -8.40 -7.72
CA ALA A 132 -7.55 -8.99 -6.82
C ALA A 132 -7.76 -8.15 -5.55
N ALA A 133 -6.70 -7.57 -4.99
CA ALA A 133 -6.79 -6.70 -3.82
C ALA A 133 -7.64 -5.45 -4.09
N ASN A 134 -7.46 -4.82 -5.25
CA ASN A 134 -8.25 -3.66 -5.68
C ASN A 134 -9.71 -4.03 -6.03
N LEU A 135 -9.97 -5.26 -6.42
CA LEU A 135 -11.32 -5.79 -6.66
C LEU A 135 -12.01 -6.31 -5.40
N ASN A 136 -11.40 -6.16 -4.22
CA ASN A 136 -11.92 -6.68 -2.95
C ASN A 136 -12.17 -8.20 -2.96
N ARG A 137 -11.22 -8.97 -3.49
CA ARG A 137 -11.28 -10.44 -3.60
C ARG A 137 -10.22 -11.10 -2.70
N PRO A 138 -10.39 -11.08 -1.36
CA PRO A 138 -9.33 -11.46 -0.43
C PRO A 138 -8.86 -12.92 -0.58
N LYS A 139 -9.73 -13.87 -0.91
CA LYS A 139 -9.33 -15.26 -1.18
C LYS A 139 -8.38 -15.34 -2.37
N ASP A 140 -8.71 -14.66 -3.47
CA ASP A 140 -7.86 -14.66 -4.67
C ASP A 140 -6.50 -13.99 -4.42
N VAL A 141 -6.46 -13.00 -3.51
CA VAL A 141 -5.19 -12.37 -3.08
C VAL A 141 -4.31 -13.41 -2.40
N ILE A 142 -4.85 -14.14 -1.41
CA ILE A 142 -4.10 -15.14 -0.65
C ILE A 142 -3.55 -16.22 -1.60
N ASP A 143 -4.42 -16.80 -2.43
CA ASP A 143 -4.05 -17.85 -3.39
C ASP A 143 -2.97 -17.38 -4.38
N ALA A 144 -3.11 -16.15 -4.87
CA ALA A 144 -2.16 -15.58 -5.82
C ALA A 144 -0.82 -15.25 -5.15
N VAL A 145 -0.82 -14.70 -3.93
CA VAL A 145 0.41 -14.41 -3.18
C VAL A 145 1.15 -15.71 -2.84
N ASP A 146 0.44 -16.73 -2.36
CA ASP A 146 1.05 -18.03 -2.04
C ASP A 146 1.65 -18.69 -3.28
N SER A 147 1.01 -18.54 -4.44
CA SER A 147 1.56 -18.99 -5.70
C SER A 147 2.79 -18.17 -6.11
N ALA A 148 2.76 -16.84 -5.98
CA ALA A 148 3.89 -15.98 -6.28
C ALA A 148 5.12 -16.33 -5.43
N ILE A 149 4.93 -16.55 -4.12
CA ILE A 149 6.02 -16.93 -3.22
C ILE A 149 6.57 -18.32 -3.55
N ARG A 150 5.70 -19.28 -3.87
CA ARG A 150 6.09 -20.65 -4.20
C ARG A 150 6.88 -20.75 -5.53
N THR A 151 6.47 -19.98 -6.54
CA THR A 151 7.13 -19.98 -7.87
C THR A 151 8.32 -19.04 -7.94
N ASN A 152 8.56 -18.27 -6.89
CA ASN A 152 9.73 -17.39 -6.81
C ASN A 152 11.00 -18.20 -6.51
N ASN A 153 11.77 -18.50 -7.53
CA ASN A 153 13.05 -19.21 -7.45
C ASN A 153 14.24 -18.31 -7.03
N GLY A 154 13.98 -17.30 -6.18
CA GLY A 154 14.97 -16.31 -5.79
C GLY A 154 15.00 -15.06 -6.66
N ASP A 155 14.08 -14.97 -7.62
CA ASP A 155 13.98 -13.84 -8.56
C ASP A 155 13.39 -12.59 -7.94
N ALA A 156 12.51 -12.72 -6.92
CA ALA A 156 11.96 -11.57 -6.22
C ALA A 156 12.94 -11.06 -5.16
N ASN A 157 13.17 -9.77 -5.14
CA ASN A 157 13.95 -9.14 -4.08
C ASN A 157 13.18 -9.11 -2.75
N ARG A 158 13.87 -8.77 -1.64
CA ARG A 158 13.25 -8.73 -0.30
C ARG A 158 12.08 -7.74 -0.21
N GLY A 159 12.13 -6.63 -0.99
CA GLY A 159 11.05 -5.65 -1.05
C GLY A 159 9.77 -6.26 -1.62
N ASN A 160 9.89 -6.94 -2.76
CA ASN A 160 8.76 -7.60 -3.42
C ASN A 160 8.12 -8.67 -2.53
N LEU A 161 8.93 -9.50 -1.87
CA LEU A 161 8.44 -10.50 -0.92
C LEU A 161 7.72 -9.86 0.27
N THR A 162 8.23 -8.73 0.76
CA THR A 162 7.58 -7.97 1.85
C THR A 162 6.21 -7.44 1.41
N GLU A 163 6.12 -6.84 0.23
CA GLU A 163 4.87 -6.33 -0.31
C GLU A 163 3.83 -7.42 -0.53
N LEU A 164 4.23 -8.58 -1.06
CA LEU A 164 3.37 -9.74 -1.20
C LEU A 164 2.82 -10.20 0.16
N LYS A 165 3.68 -10.29 1.18
CA LYS A 165 3.25 -10.63 2.55
C LYS A 165 2.29 -9.58 3.13
N VAL A 166 2.54 -8.29 2.90
CA VAL A 166 1.62 -7.21 3.31
C VAL A 166 0.27 -7.33 2.62
N LEU A 167 0.23 -7.63 1.33
CA LEU A 167 -1.03 -7.89 0.60
C LEU A 167 -1.79 -9.08 1.21
N LYS A 168 -1.10 -10.19 1.47
CA LYS A 168 -1.69 -11.37 2.11
C LYS A 168 -2.23 -11.06 3.50
N ALA A 169 -1.46 -10.35 4.32
CA ALA A 169 -1.88 -9.97 5.67
C ALA A 169 -3.13 -9.07 5.65
N ASN A 170 -3.20 -8.12 4.73
CA ASN A 170 -4.40 -7.30 4.53
C ASN A 170 -5.61 -8.16 4.13
N ALA A 171 -5.44 -9.12 3.23
CA ALA A 171 -6.50 -10.03 2.80
C ALA A 171 -7.00 -10.91 3.97
N LEU A 172 -6.08 -11.48 4.75
CA LEU A 172 -6.38 -12.25 5.96
C LEU A 172 -7.16 -11.42 6.99
N SER A 173 -6.71 -10.18 7.22
CA SER A 173 -7.41 -9.25 8.12
C SER A 173 -8.85 -8.97 7.67
N ARG A 174 -9.08 -8.78 6.36
CA ARG A 174 -10.43 -8.59 5.78
C ARG A 174 -11.32 -9.82 5.93
N MET A 175 -10.73 -11.01 5.93
CA MET A 175 -11.45 -12.26 6.18
C MET A 175 -11.69 -12.54 7.67
N GLY A 176 -11.35 -11.61 8.56
CA GLY A 176 -11.48 -11.78 10.01
C GLY A 176 -10.37 -12.60 10.66
N GLN A 177 -9.40 -13.12 9.90
CA GLN A 177 -8.28 -13.92 10.40
C GLN A 177 -7.18 -13.01 11.01
N LYS A 178 -7.56 -12.23 12.05
CA LYS A 178 -6.75 -11.16 12.61
C LYS A 178 -5.42 -11.65 13.18
N SER A 179 -5.40 -12.76 13.90
CA SER A 179 -4.18 -13.32 14.49
C SER A 179 -3.17 -13.74 13.41
N THR A 180 -3.64 -14.40 12.35
CA THR A 180 -2.81 -14.81 11.22
C THR A 180 -2.33 -13.59 10.42
N ALA A 181 -3.17 -12.55 10.27
CA ALA A 181 -2.78 -11.32 9.63
C ALA A 181 -1.64 -10.62 10.39
N ILE A 182 -1.74 -10.53 11.73
CA ILE A 182 -0.68 -9.96 12.58
C ILE A 182 0.64 -10.71 12.38
N SER A 183 0.63 -12.05 12.48
CA SER A 183 1.85 -12.84 12.31
C SER A 183 2.45 -12.66 10.92
N THR A 184 1.63 -12.57 9.87
CA THR A 184 2.09 -12.33 8.50
C THR A 184 2.69 -10.91 8.34
N PHE A 185 2.09 -9.89 8.97
CA PHE A 185 2.68 -8.54 9.00
C PHE A 185 4.03 -8.50 9.71
N LEU A 186 4.15 -9.17 10.87
CA LEU A 186 5.41 -9.23 11.62
C LEU A 186 6.49 -10.01 10.86
N GLU A 187 6.13 -11.06 10.15
CA GLU A 187 7.02 -11.76 9.24
C GLU A 187 7.49 -10.85 8.10
N ALA A 188 6.59 -10.08 7.50
CA ALA A 188 6.96 -9.08 6.49
C ALA A 188 7.93 -8.03 7.06
N ALA A 189 7.70 -7.55 8.28
CA ALA A 189 8.58 -6.60 8.97
C ALA A 189 9.97 -7.19 9.25
N SER A 190 10.09 -8.49 9.51
CA SER A 190 11.37 -9.17 9.66
C SER A 190 12.10 -9.36 8.33
N THR A 191 11.36 -9.60 7.25
CA THR A 191 11.92 -9.71 5.89
C THR A 191 12.54 -8.39 5.42
N SER A 192 11.87 -7.26 5.69
CA SER A 192 12.36 -5.92 5.39
C SER A 192 12.25 -4.99 6.60
N PRO A 193 13.29 -4.92 7.45
CA PRO A 193 13.25 -4.14 8.69
C PRO A 193 12.99 -2.63 8.51
N ARG A 194 13.21 -2.11 7.31
CA ARG A 194 12.98 -0.69 6.98
C ARG A 194 11.61 -0.42 6.35
N ASP A 195 10.79 -1.46 6.15
CA ASP A 195 9.43 -1.27 5.65
C ASP A 195 8.51 -0.76 6.78
N PRO A 196 7.89 0.42 6.63
CA PRO A 196 7.00 0.95 7.66
C PRO A 196 5.61 0.30 7.65
N TYR A 197 5.14 -0.18 6.49
CA TYR A 197 3.76 -0.63 6.30
C TYR A 197 3.46 -1.95 6.97
N SER A 198 4.44 -2.84 7.04
CA SER A 198 4.31 -4.11 7.77
C SER A 198 4.03 -3.86 9.26
N ARG A 199 4.76 -2.93 9.88
CA ARG A 199 4.54 -2.55 11.28
C ARG A 199 3.22 -1.82 11.48
N ALA A 200 2.90 -0.89 10.58
CA ALA A 200 1.64 -0.15 10.64
C ALA A 200 0.43 -1.08 10.52
N GLY A 201 0.48 -2.10 9.64
CA GLY A 201 -0.60 -3.06 9.49
C GLY A 201 -0.86 -3.89 10.76
N ALA A 202 0.21 -4.39 11.41
CA ALA A 202 0.08 -5.09 12.68
C ALA A 202 -0.42 -4.15 13.80
N ALA A 203 0.11 -2.93 13.88
CA ALA A 203 -0.29 -1.92 14.86
C ALA A 203 -1.77 -1.56 14.71
N TRP A 204 -2.25 -1.41 13.48
CA TRP A 204 -3.66 -1.14 13.19
C TRP A 204 -4.57 -2.20 13.80
N ILE A 205 -4.28 -3.48 13.57
CA ILE A 205 -5.10 -4.57 14.11
C ILE A 205 -5.05 -4.57 15.65
N TYR A 206 -3.87 -4.40 16.25
CA TYR A 206 -3.72 -4.30 17.70
C TYR A 206 -4.45 -3.11 18.32
N ALA A 207 -4.63 -2.01 17.58
CA ALA A 207 -5.32 -0.82 18.05
C ALA A 207 -6.83 -0.87 17.86
N THR A 208 -7.33 -1.50 16.77
CA THR A 208 -8.68 -1.26 16.29
C THR A 208 -9.58 -2.50 16.22
N ALA A 209 -9.03 -3.70 16.42
CA ALA A 209 -9.81 -4.94 16.31
C ALA A 209 -11.06 -4.88 17.20
N ALA A 210 -12.20 -5.36 16.67
CA ALA A 210 -13.44 -5.47 17.43
C ALA A 210 -13.29 -6.39 18.66
N ASP A 211 -12.56 -7.51 18.48
CA ASP A 211 -12.24 -8.44 19.56
C ASP A 211 -11.20 -7.83 20.51
N ALA A 212 -11.61 -7.67 21.77
CA ALA A 212 -10.77 -7.14 22.85
C ALA A 212 -9.53 -8.01 23.15
N GLN A 213 -9.61 -9.32 22.91
CA GLN A 213 -8.48 -10.23 23.16
C GLN A 213 -7.32 -10.02 22.16
N ILE A 214 -7.62 -9.49 20.99
CA ILE A 214 -6.62 -9.17 19.97
C ILE A 214 -5.94 -7.84 20.27
N ARG A 215 -6.66 -6.88 20.89
CA ARG A 215 -6.14 -5.53 21.12
C ARG A 215 -4.99 -5.50 22.11
N LYS A 216 -3.93 -4.79 21.75
CA LYS A 216 -2.72 -4.60 22.57
C LYS A 216 -2.19 -3.18 22.38
N GLY A 217 -2.79 -2.21 23.05
CA GLY A 217 -2.50 -0.79 22.86
C GLY A 217 -1.01 -0.44 23.00
N ALA A 218 -0.31 -0.96 24.01
CA ALA A 218 1.13 -0.70 24.19
C ALA A 218 1.96 -1.22 23.00
N THR A 219 1.68 -2.44 22.53
CA THR A 219 2.34 -3.01 21.34
C THR A 219 1.99 -2.21 20.08
N ALA A 220 0.74 -1.78 19.95
CA ALA A 220 0.30 -0.95 18.84
C ALA A 220 1.08 0.37 18.78
N VAL A 221 1.24 1.07 19.92
CA VAL A 221 2.03 2.31 19.98
C VAL A 221 3.48 2.08 19.61
N THR A 222 4.12 1.02 20.13
CA THR A 222 5.52 0.71 19.80
C THR A 222 5.71 0.50 18.28
N LEU A 223 4.86 -0.33 17.66
CA LEU A 223 4.94 -0.64 16.23
C LEU A 223 4.60 0.59 15.36
N ALA A 224 3.57 1.35 15.73
CA ALA A 224 3.14 2.53 15.00
C ALA A 224 4.17 3.67 15.09
N THR A 225 4.81 3.86 16.25
CA THR A 225 5.89 4.85 16.44
C THR A 225 7.08 4.52 15.55
N GLU A 226 7.50 3.25 15.50
CA GLU A 226 8.58 2.84 14.61
C GLU A 226 8.20 2.99 13.13
N ALA A 227 6.97 2.66 12.75
CA ALA A 227 6.46 2.90 11.40
C ALA A 227 6.48 4.39 11.03
N ALA A 228 6.04 5.27 11.93
CA ALA A 228 6.06 6.72 11.74
C ALA A 228 7.49 7.24 11.60
N ARG A 229 8.44 6.76 12.41
CA ARG A 229 9.86 7.10 12.30
C ARG A 229 10.43 6.68 10.94
N LEU A 230 10.13 5.47 10.46
CA LEU A 230 10.58 4.95 9.17
C LEU A 230 9.99 5.72 7.98
N SER A 231 8.78 6.23 8.10
CA SER A 231 8.12 7.09 7.11
C SER A 231 8.48 8.57 7.26
N HIS A 232 9.38 8.92 8.20
CA HIS A 232 9.74 10.30 8.54
C HIS A 232 8.53 11.17 8.90
N GLU A 233 7.51 10.58 9.53
CA GLU A 233 6.24 11.23 9.93
C GLU A 233 5.53 11.97 8.76
N LYS A 234 5.67 11.47 7.53
CA LYS A 234 5.11 12.10 6.32
C LYS A 234 3.97 11.33 5.69
N ASP A 235 3.74 10.10 6.12
CA ASP A 235 2.69 9.25 5.58
C ASP A 235 1.44 9.35 6.44
N ALA A 236 0.40 9.98 5.90
CA ALA A 236 -0.86 10.22 6.61
C ALA A 236 -1.52 8.94 7.13
N THR A 237 -1.45 7.85 6.38
CA THR A 237 -2.02 6.57 6.80
C THR A 237 -1.29 6.00 8.02
N ILE A 238 0.02 6.15 8.07
CA ILE A 238 0.83 5.70 9.21
C ILE A 238 0.59 6.60 10.43
N LEU A 239 0.41 7.91 10.23
CA LEU A 239 0.07 8.83 11.30
C LEU A 239 -1.33 8.53 11.90
N ASP A 240 -2.30 8.19 11.07
CA ASP A 240 -3.61 7.71 11.50
C ASP A 240 -3.52 6.41 12.32
N VAL A 241 -2.68 5.45 11.91
CA VAL A 241 -2.41 4.24 12.69
C VAL A 241 -1.82 4.58 14.06
N LEU A 242 -0.90 5.54 14.13
CA LEU A 242 -0.30 5.99 15.39
C LEU A 242 -1.33 6.67 16.29
N ALA A 243 -2.24 7.47 15.71
CA ALA A 243 -3.35 8.08 16.44
C ALA A 243 -4.29 7.01 17.02
N ALA A 244 -4.66 6.02 16.23
CA ALA A 244 -5.50 4.91 16.69
C ALA A 244 -4.83 4.11 17.82
N ALA A 245 -3.51 3.90 17.76
CA ALA A 245 -2.75 3.20 18.77
C ALA A 245 -2.74 3.98 20.12
N TYR A 246 -2.54 5.31 20.09
CA TYR A 246 -2.66 6.15 21.28
C TYR A 246 -4.08 6.19 21.84
N ALA A 247 -5.10 6.22 20.97
CA ALA A 247 -6.50 6.17 21.40
C ALA A 247 -6.84 4.85 22.13
N GLU A 248 -6.29 3.71 21.64
CA GLU A 248 -6.44 2.41 22.33
C GLU A 248 -5.79 2.40 23.71
N GLN A 249 -4.70 3.14 23.91
CA GLN A 249 -4.09 3.34 25.23
C GLN A 249 -4.84 4.35 26.12
N GLY A 250 -5.90 4.99 25.63
CA GLY A 250 -6.60 6.06 26.34
C GLY A 250 -5.89 7.42 26.29
N ASN A 251 -4.79 7.56 25.55
CA ASN A 251 -4.11 8.85 25.38
C ASN A 251 -4.73 9.65 24.22
N PHE A 252 -5.91 10.18 24.48
CA PHE A 252 -6.68 10.90 23.45
C PHE A 252 -6.05 12.23 23.03
N ALA A 253 -5.25 12.85 23.89
CA ALA A 253 -4.52 14.08 23.52
C ALA A 253 -3.49 13.80 22.42
N LEU A 254 -2.69 12.73 22.56
CA LEU A 254 -1.77 12.32 21.50
C LEU A 254 -2.50 11.76 20.27
N ALA A 255 -3.60 11.04 20.45
CA ALA A 255 -4.42 10.56 19.34
C ALA A 255 -4.92 11.72 18.47
N GLN A 256 -5.48 12.77 19.08
CA GLN A 256 -5.95 13.98 18.37
C GLN A 256 -4.80 14.70 17.64
N LYS A 257 -3.63 14.80 18.30
CA LYS A 257 -2.44 15.43 17.70
C LYS A 257 -1.99 14.71 16.44
N TRP A 258 -1.87 13.37 16.48
CA TRP A 258 -1.40 12.59 15.34
C TRP A 258 -2.43 12.50 14.24
N GLU A 259 -3.71 12.39 14.58
CA GLU A 259 -4.80 12.44 13.61
C GLU A 259 -4.88 13.81 12.91
N GLY A 260 -4.67 14.92 13.64
CA GLY A 260 -4.54 16.24 13.04
C GLY A 260 -3.40 16.33 12.03
N LYS A 261 -2.24 15.73 12.33
CA LYS A 261 -1.13 15.63 11.37
C LYS A 261 -1.50 14.76 10.16
N ALA A 262 -2.23 13.66 10.34
CA ALA A 262 -2.70 12.81 9.25
C ALA A 262 -3.62 13.60 8.29
N ILE A 263 -4.54 14.41 8.83
CA ILE A 263 -5.41 15.29 8.04
C ILE A 263 -4.58 16.29 7.20
N LEU A 264 -3.56 16.91 7.79
CA LEU A 264 -2.70 17.88 7.09
C LEU A 264 -1.82 17.25 6.01
N SER A 265 -1.46 15.98 6.15
CA SER A 265 -0.57 15.27 5.25
C SER A 265 -1.31 14.38 4.25
N GLY A 266 -2.62 14.17 4.44
CA GLY A 266 -3.44 13.25 3.65
C GLY A 266 -3.88 13.83 2.31
N ASP A 267 -4.21 12.94 1.40
CA ASP A 267 -4.89 13.30 0.15
C ASP A 267 -6.36 13.67 0.43
N SER A 268 -6.93 14.54 -0.40
CA SER A 268 -8.31 15.04 -0.25
C SER A 268 -9.37 13.95 -0.05
N ASP A 269 -9.17 12.81 -0.71
CA ASP A 269 -10.11 11.68 -0.65
C ASP A 269 -10.06 10.93 0.69
N ASP A 270 -8.97 11.08 1.45
CA ASP A 270 -8.77 10.40 2.73
C ASP A 270 -9.10 11.27 3.94
N ILE A 271 -9.09 12.60 3.78
CA ILE A 271 -9.40 13.56 4.84
C ILE A 271 -10.73 13.26 5.56
N PRO A 272 -11.86 12.96 4.89
CA PRO A 272 -13.12 12.68 5.57
C PRO A 272 -13.04 11.51 6.56
N TYR A 273 -12.21 10.52 6.28
CA TYR A 273 -12.02 9.35 7.16
C TYR A 273 -11.19 9.70 8.41
N TYR A 274 -10.14 10.51 8.22
CA TYR A 274 -9.34 11.01 9.36
C TYR A 274 -10.18 11.94 10.22
N GLN A 275 -10.98 12.85 9.64
CA GLN A 275 -11.88 13.71 10.39
C GLN A 275 -12.92 12.92 11.19
N HIS A 276 -13.47 11.85 10.61
CA HIS A 276 -14.40 10.98 11.29
C HIS A 276 -13.77 10.33 12.55
N ARG A 277 -12.54 9.79 12.43
CA ARG A 277 -11.82 9.21 13.57
C ARG A 277 -11.40 10.26 14.60
N LEU A 278 -11.00 11.46 14.15
CA LEU A 278 -10.73 12.57 15.06
C LEU A 278 -11.93 12.87 15.95
N GLY A 279 -13.15 12.82 15.43
CA GLY A 279 -14.38 12.98 16.21
C GLY A 279 -14.52 11.96 17.35
N TYR A 280 -14.14 10.70 17.12
CA TYR A 280 -14.09 9.69 18.19
C TYR A 280 -13.07 10.07 19.27
N TYR A 281 -11.87 10.48 18.87
CA TYR A 281 -10.79 10.83 19.81
C TYR A 281 -11.10 12.10 20.60
N GLN A 282 -11.80 13.07 20.01
CA GLN A 282 -12.31 14.26 20.71
C GLN A 282 -13.40 13.91 21.75
N ALA A 283 -14.17 12.86 21.49
CA ALA A 283 -15.14 12.32 22.43
C ALA A 283 -14.51 11.34 23.47
N ASN A 284 -13.19 11.26 23.53
CA ASN A 284 -12.43 10.31 24.37
C ASN A 284 -12.83 8.85 24.16
N LYS A 285 -13.11 8.49 22.90
CA LYS A 285 -13.47 7.13 22.49
C LYS A 285 -12.46 6.61 21.47
N PRO A 286 -11.93 5.40 21.65
CA PRO A 286 -11.12 4.78 20.61
C PRO A 286 -12.01 4.34 19.46
N TRP A 287 -11.51 4.52 18.23
CA TRP A 287 -12.18 3.98 17.05
C TRP A 287 -12.01 2.45 16.99
N ARG A 288 -13.04 1.76 16.52
CA ARG A 288 -13.05 0.29 16.36
C ARG A 288 -13.43 -0.09 14.94
N GLU A 289 -12.84 -1.17 14.43
CA GLU A 289 -13.38 -1.82 13.24
C GLU A 289 -14.86 -2.20 13.49
N ASN A 290 -15.73 -1.93 12.52
CA ASN A 290 -17.17 -2.11 12.62
C ASN A 290 -17.89 -1.18 13.63
N SER A 291 -17.28 -0.11 14.11
CA SER A 291 -17.98 0.99 14.77
C SER A 291 -18.94 1.64 13.77
N LYS A 292 -20.23 1.61 14.06
CA LYS A 292 -21.29 2.27 13.27
C LYS A 292 -21.35 3.75 13.62
#